data_95128124412bc00b745e5be1f9eb38be
#
_entry.id   95128124412bc00b745e5be1f9eb38be
#
_cell.length_a   1.000
_cell.length_b   1.000
_cell.length_c   1.000
_cell.angle_alpha   90.00
_cell.angle_beta   90.00
_cell.angle_gamma   90.00
#
_symmetry.space_group_name_H-M   'P 1'
#
loop_
_entity.id
_entity.type
_entity.pdbx_description
1 polymer ?
#
loop_
_entity_poly.entity_id
_entity_poly.type
_entity_poly.pdbx_seq_one_letter_code
_entity_poly.pdbx_strand_id
1 'polypeptide(L)'
;MNKNHIHVSVRDLRKTYQTRSEEIEAIRKVQMEVNRSEFVSILGPSGCGKSTLLMAIGGLLPITSGTIEVDTTPVTRPRRDTGVVFQSPVLMPWRTIAQNVLFPIECLGLNVSDYTARAEELLSMTGLDEFSDNLPTELSGGMQQRVAICRALIHDPELLLMDEPFSALDAMTRDNMNQELLRIWQEHQKTVLFVTHSIREAVFLSDRVFVMSPRPPRR
;
A
#
# COMPACT_ATOMS: atom_id res chain seq x y z
N MET A 1 19.00 -9.61 -12.73
CA MET A 1 18.59 -9.95 -11.34
C MET A 1 17.67 -11.14 -11.37
N ASN A 2 17.86 -12.11 -10.47
CA ASN A 2 17.11 -13.37 -10.46
C ASN A 2 15.65 -13.11 -10.03
N LYS A 3 14.69 -13.07 -10.94
CA LYS A 3 13.25 -12.85 -10.68
C LYS A 3 12.59 -13.95 -9.80
N ASN A 4 13.32 -14.99 -9.43
CA ASN A 4 12.80 -16.13 -8.65
C ASN A 4 13.12 -16.05 -7.14
N HIS A 5 13.40 -14.86 -6.58
CA HIS A 5 13.61 -14.73 -5.15
C HIS A 5 12.30 -14.27 -4.49
N ILE A 6 11.74 -15.13 -3.63
CA ILE A 6 10.53 -14.82 -2.85
C ILE A 6 10.85 -13.64 -1.93
N HIS A 7 10.12 -12.54 -2.10
CA HIS A 7 10.21 -11.36 -1.25
C HIS A 7 9.19 -11.42 -0.12
N VAL A 8 7.93 -11.79 -0.42
CA VAL A 8 6.88 -11.94 0.58
C VAL A 8 6.36 -13.37 0.55
N SER A 9 6.37 -14.04 1.70
CA SER A 9 5.81 -15.38 1.89
C SER A 9 4.72 -15.34 2.97
N VAL A 10 3.53 -15.79 2.63
CA VAL A 10 2.38 -15.94 3.53
C VAL A 10 1.98 -17.40 3.55
N ARG A 11 2.00 -18.05 4.73
CA ARG A 11 1.69 -19.47 4.88
C ARG A 11 0.63 -19.69 5.93
N ASP A 12 -0.44 -20.39 5.53
CA ASP A 12 -1.57 -20.80 6.38
C ASP A 12 -2.13 -19.67 7.26
N LEU A 13 -2.09 -18.44 6.72
CA LEU A 13 -2.49 -17.24 7.44
C LEU A 13 -3.96 -17.31 7.86
N ARG A 14 -4.21 -17.11 9.15
CA ARG A 14 -5.54 -16.92 9.72
C ARG A 14 -5.59 -15.60 10.48
N LYS A 15 -6.71 -14.93 10.36
CA LYS A 15 -7.04 -13.75 11.17
C LYS A 15 -8.48 -13.81 11.63
N THR A 16 -8.64 -13.79 12.93
CA THR A 16 -9.92 -13.72 13.61
C THR A 16 -9.98 -12.49 14.50
N TYR A 17 -11.09 -11.79 14.47
CA TYR A 17 -11.40 -10.69 15.37
C TYR A 17 -12.36 -11.17 16.44
N GLN A 18 -12.04 -10.90 17.69
CA GLN A 18 -12.92 -11.12 18.83
C GLN A 18 -13.76 -9.85 19.06
N THR A 19 -15.07 -9.96 18.94
CA THR A 19 -16.00 -8.91 19.35
C THR A 19 -16.63 -9.29 20.68
N ARG A 20 -17.40 -8.39 21.29
CA ARG A 20 -18.09 -8.69 22.57
C ARG A 20 -19.11 -9.83 22.47
N SER A 21 -19.64 -10.08 21.28
CA SER A 21 -20.73 -11.02 21.04
C SER A 21 -20.36 -12.20 20.17
N GLU A 22 -19.30 -12.10 19.37
CA GLU A 22 -18.97 -13.14 18.39
C GLU A 22 -17.50 -13.09 17.95
N GLU A 23 -17.05 -14.21 17.40
CA GLU A 23 -15.78 -14.36 16.72
C GLU A 23 -15.98 -14.20 15.20
N ILE A 24 -15.23 -13.27 14.58
CA ILE A 24 -15.32 -12.99 13.14
C ILE A 24 -14.03 -13.47 12.47
N GLU A 25 -14.08 -14.58 11.75
CA GLU A 25 -12.96 -15.05 10.93
C GLU A 25 -12.84 -14.18 9.68
N ALA A 26 -11.83 -13.27 9.68
CA ALA A 26 -11.58 -12.36 8.57
C ALA A 26 -10.78 -13.02 7.44
N ILE A 27 -9.83 -13.89 7.79
CA ILE A 27 -9.00 -14.68 6.88
C ILE A 27 -8.98 -16.11 7.42
N ARG A 28 -9.32 -17.10 6.57
CA ARG A 28 -9.42 -18.50 6.99
C ARG A 28 -8.12 -19.28 6.80
N LYS A 29 -7.52 -19.23 5.65
CA LYS A 29 -6.28 -19.94 5.30
C LYS A 29 -5.76 -19.39 3.99
N VAL A 30 -4.92 -18.36 4.07
CA VAL A 30 -4.31 -17.76 2.88
C VAL A 30 -2.89 -18.27 2.75
N GLN A 31 -2.53 -18.63 1.52
CA GLN A 31 -1.16 -18.91 1.11
C GLN A 31 -0.85 -18.05 -0.10
N MET A 32 0.26 -17.34 -0.07
CA MET A 32 0.68 -16.44 -1.14
C MET A 32 2.19 -16.28 -1.10
N GLU A 33 2.82 -16.31 -2.26
CA GLU A 33 4.22 -15.96 -2.44
C GLU A 33 4.32 -14.88 -3.50
N VAL A 34 5.13 -13.86 -3.24
CA VAL A 34 5.39 -12.74 -4.13
C VAL A 34 6.89 -12.63 -4.33
N ASN A 35 7.33 -12.58 -5.57
CA ASN A 35 8.74 -12.44 -5.90
C ASN A 35 9.20 -10.98 -5.80
N ARG A 36 10.51 -10.78 -5.67
CA ARG A 36 11.09 -9.44 -5.77
C ARG A 36 10.75 -8.80 -7.11
N SER A 37 10.47 -7.50 -7.07
CA SER A 37 10.12 -6.70 -8.24
C SER A 37 8.84 -7.16 -8.96
N GLU A 38 8.00 -7.95 -8.31
CA GLU A 38 6.71 -8.38 -8.84
C GLU A 38 5.60 -7.40 -8.44
N PHE A 39 4.74 -7.04 -9.38
CA PHE A 39 3.51 -6.30 -9.11
C PHE A 39 2.35 -7.30 -8.99
N VAL A 40 1.82 -7.47 -7.80
CA VAL A 40 0.71 -8.40 -7.52
C VAL A 40 -0.52 -7.63 -7.09
N SER A 41 -1.62 -7.77 -7.85
CA SER A 41 -2.92 -7.27 -7.41
C SER A 41 -3.68 -8.30 -6.58
N ILE A 42 -4.32 -7.84 -5.52
CA ILE A 42 -5.24 -8.62 -4.70
C ILE A 42 -6.67 -8.15 -5.02
N LEU A 43 -7.42 -9.00 -5.71
CA LEU A 43 -8.78 -8.73 -6.18
C LEU A 43 -9.78 -9.55 -5.36
N GLY A 44 -10.98 -9.01 -5.13
CA GLY A 44 -12.06 -9.74 -4.46
C GLY A 44 -13.18 -8.82 -3.99
N PRO A 45 -14.34 -9.36 -3.60
CA PRO A 45 -15.48 -8.56 -3.15
C PRO A 45 -15.19 -7.81 -1.86
N SER A 46 -16.01 -6.79 -1.57
CA SER A 46 -15.91 -6.06 -0.30
C SER A 46 -16.07 -7.01 0.89
N GLY A 47 -15.27 -6.80 1.92
CA GLY A 47 -15.33 -7.59 3.14
C GLY A 47 -14.69 -8.99 3.08
N CYS A 48 -14.08 -9.43 1.97
CA CYS A 48 -13.40 -10.73 1.89
C CYS A 48 -12.06 -10.82 2.63
N GLY A 49 -11.53 -9.69 3.14
CA GLY A 49 -10.30 -9.66 3.94
C GLY A 49 -9.06 -9.09 3.25
N LYS A 50 -9.17 -8.45 2.08
CA LYS A 50 -8.02 -7.87 1.33
C LYS A 50 -7.20 -6.90 2.17
N SER A 51 -7.85 -5.87 2.74
CA SER A 51 -7.20 -4.88 3.60
C SER A 51 -6.61 -5.53 4.86
N THR A 52 -7.30 -6.53 5.42
CA THR A 52 -6.80 -7.30 6.57
C THR A 52 -5.51 -8.05 6.21
N LEU A 53 -5.46 -8.67 5.02
CA LEU A 53 -4.26 -9.35 4.52
C LEU A 53 -3.11 -8.36 4.32
N LEU A 54 -3.39 -7.23 3.67
CA LEU A 54 -2.39 -6.19 3.40
C LEU A 54 -1.81 -5.61 4.70
N MET A 55 -2.67 -5.27 5.68
CA MET A 55 -2.25 -4.76 6.98
C MET A 55 -1.44 -5.80 7.79
N ALA A 56 -1.78 -7.08 7.68
CA ALA A 56 -1.01 -8.15 8.32
C ALA A 56 0.39 -8.30 7.70
N ILE A 57 0.50 -8.22 6.37
CA ILE A 57 1.79 -8.22 5.65
C ILE A 57 2.63 -7.01 6.04
N GLY A 58 2.01 -5.83 6.22
CA GLY A 58 2.68 -4.61 6.69
C GLY A 58 3.09 -4.63 8.17
N GLY A 59 2.75 -5.68 8.92
CA GLY A 59 3.01 -5.76 10.37
C GLY A 59 2.19 -4.76 11.21
N LEU A 60 1.15 -4.19 10.61
CA LEU A 60 0.23 -3.24 11.26
C LEU A 60 -0.90 -3.94 12.01
N LEU A 61 -1.11 -5.22 11.72
CA LEU A 61 -2.17 -6.03 12.32
C LEU A 61 -1.61 -7.39 12.74
N PRO A 62 -1.74 -7.80 14.02
CA PRO A 62 -1.31 -9.10 14.47
C PRO A 62 -2.17 -10.21 13.85
N ILE A 63 -1.56 -11.31 13.47
CA ILE A 63 -2.22 -12.51 12.93
C ILE A 63 -2.70 -13.42 14.07
N THR A 64 -3.69 -14.30 13.79
CA THR A 64 -4.14 -15.30 14.76
C THR A 64 -3.30 -16.57 14.69
N SER A 65 -2.96 -17.02 13.49
CA SER A 65 -2.04 -18.15 13.26
C SER A 65 -1.49 -18.11 11.83
N GLY A 66 -0.52 -18.97 11.54
CA GLY A 66 0.23 -18.98 10.29
C GLY A 66 1.52 -18.15 10.40
N THR A 67 2.16 -17.87 9.28
CA THR A 67 3.39 -17.07 9.21
C THR A 67 3.34 -16.08 8.07
N ILE A 68 3.95 -14.92 8.27
CA ILE A 68 4.26 -13.93 7.23
C ILE A 68 5.74 -13.63 7.34
N GLU A 69 6.42 -13.72 6.22
CA GLU A 69 7.85 -13.40 6.11
C GLU A 69 8.08 -12.41 4.96
N VAL A 70 8.96 -11.44 5.18
CA VAL A 70 9.50 -10.56 4.14
C VAL A 70 11.02 -10.73 4.16
N ASP A 71 11.61 -11.12 3.03
CA ASP A 71 13.01 -11.52 2.93
C ASP A 71 13.42 -12.53 4.00
N THR A 72 12.66 -13.62 4.12
CA THR A 72 12.86 -14.67 5.12
C THR A 72 12.79 -14.22 6.59
N THR A 73 12.50 -12.93 6.83
CA THR A 73 12.37 -12.37 8.17
C THR A 73 10.89 -12.36 8.59
N PRO A 74 10.52 -12.97 9.73
CA PRO A 74 9.15 -12.95 10.21
C PRO A 74 8.64 -11.52 10.47
N VAL A 75 7.44 -11.22 10.00
CA VAL A 75 6.79 -9.92 10.20
C VAL A 75 6.03 -9.93 11.52
N THR A 76 6.58 -9.25 12.53
CA THR A 76 5.97 -9.10 13.87
C THR A 76 5.63 -7.65 14.21
N ARG A 77 6.12 -6.71 13.41
CA ARG A 77 5.95 -5.25 13.56
C ARG A 77 6.14 -4.57 12.20
N PRO A 78 5.73 -3.29 12.06
CA PRO A 78 6.01 -2.50 10.86
C PRO A 78 7.50 -2.45 10.53
N ARG A 79 7.81 -2.54 9.24
CA ARG A 79 9.20 -2.54 8.72
C ARG A 79 9.53 -1.15 8.15
N ARG A 80 10.81 -0.77 8.23
CA ARG A 80 11.30 0.52 7.73
C ARG A 80 11.39 0.61 6.20
N ASP A 81 11.52 -0.55 5.56
CA ASP A 81 11.64 -0.72 4.11
C ASP A 81 10.30 -0.94 3.40
N THR A 82 9.20 -0.67 4.10
CA THR A 82 7.84 -0.85 3.58
C THR A 82 7.11 0.48 3.53
N GLY A 83 6.61 0.85 2.34
CA GLY A 83 5.69 1.96 2.14
C GLY A 83 4.24 1.47 2.18
N VAL A 84 3.36 2.24 2.83
CA VAL A 84 1.94 1.89 2.93
C VAL A 84 1.07 3.06 2.48
N VAL A 85 0.17 2.78 1.52
CA VAL A 85 -0.90 3.68 1.10
C VAL A 85 -2.22 3.10 1.56
N PHE A 86 -2.90 3.80 2.45
CA PHE A 86 -4.21 3.41 2.97
C PHE A 86 -5.34 3.85 2.03
N GLN A 87 -6.50 3.23 2.15
CA GLN A 87 -7.71 3.62 1.43
C GLN A 87 -8.12 5.07 1.70
N SER A 88 -7.98 5.53 2.96
CA SER A 88 -8.07 6.94 3.31
C SER A 88 -6.66 7.55 3.36
N PRO A 89 -6.45 8.79 2.92
CA PRO A 89 -5.12 9.41 2.84
C PRO A 89 -4.38 9.50 4.18
N VAL A 90 -5.12 9.62 5.30
CA VAL A 90 -4.58 9.71 6.69
C VAL A 90 -3.44 10.75 6.76
N LEU A 91 -3.67 11.94 6.20
CA LEU A 91 -2.72 13.04 6.28
C LEU A 91 -2.85 13.75 7.65
N MET A 92 -1.74 14.32 8.11
CA MET A 92 -1.71 15.14 9.32
C MET A 92 -2.28 16.52 9.00
N PRO A 93 -3.46 16.91 9.54
CA PRO A 93 -4.16 18.13 9.14
C PRO A 93 -3.44 19.41 9.54
N TRP A 94 -2.50 19.34 10.49
CA TRP A 94 -1.70 20.47 10.97
C TRP A 94 -0.34 20.61 10.27
N ARG A 95 -0.02 19.75 9.31
CA ARG A 95 1.21 19.78 8.52
C ARG A 95 0.90 20.18 7.10
N THR A 96 1.81 20.92 6.47
CA THR A 96 1.71 21.20 5.02
C THR A 96 1.84 19.93 4.21
N ILE A 97 1.56 20.02 2.92
CA ILE A 97 1.68 18.88 1.98
C ILE A 97 3.14 18.39 1.93
N ALA A 98 4.10 19.29 1.76
CA ALA A 98 5.52 18.93 1.78
C ALA A 98 5.93 18.25 3.10
N GLN A 99 5.47 18.78 4.24
CA GLN A 99 5.73 18.18 5.55
C GLN A 99 5.06 16.81 5.73
N ASN A 100 3.89 16.58 5.14
CA ASN A 100 3.24 15.27 5.14
C ASN A 100 4.05 14.26 4.31
N VAL A 101 4.56 14.66 3.14
CA VAL A 101 5.41 13.79 2.31
C VAL A 101 6.71 13.44 3.02
N LEU A 102 7.36 14.41 3.68
CA LEU A 102 8.63 14.22 4.38
C LEU A 102 8.51 13.52 5.74
N PHE A 103 7.30 13.36 6.27
CA PHE A 103 7.08 12.79 7.61
C PHE A 103 7.72 11.40 7.84
N PRO A 104 7.71 10.44 6.89
CA PRO A 104 8.41 9.17 7.09
C PRO A 104 9.91 9.33 7.32
N ILE A 105 10.54 10.30 6.69
CA ILE A 105 11.98 10.61 6.84
C ILE A 105 12.28 11.03 8.28
N GLU A 106 11.43 11.91 8.86
CA GLU A 106 11.52 12.29 10.26
C GLU A 106 11.36 11.08 11.19
N CYS A 107 10.34 10.21 10.94
CA CYS A 107 10.10 9.01 11.73
C CYS A 107 11.25 8.00 11.68
N LEU A 108 11.94 7.92 10.55
CA LEU A 108 13.11 7.06 10.37
C LEU A 108 14.39 7.64 11.01
N GLY A 109 14.35 8.91 11.46
CA GLY A 109 15.50 9.62 12.02
C GLY A 109 16.54 9.99 10.96
N LEU A 110 16.11 10.14 9.70
CA LEU A 110 16.96 10.54 8.58
C LEU A 110 17.00 12.08 8.47
N ASN A 111 18.01 12.59 7.79
CA ASN A 111 18.13 14.04 7.59
C ASN A 111 17.15 14.51 6.50
N VAL A 112 16.16 15.31 6.89
CA VAL A 112 15.07 15.79 6.01
C VAL A 112 15.60 16.56 4.81
N SER A 113 16.70 17.35 4.97
CA SER A 113 17.27 18.15 3.87
C SER A 113 17.74 17.31 2.69
N ASP A 114 18.13 16.04 2.92
CA ASP A 114 18.61 15.15 1.87
C ASP A 114 17.47 14.63 0.99
N TYR A 115 16.21 14.78 1.44
CA TYR A 115 15.00 14.30 0.76
C TYR A 115 14.12 15.42 0.20
N THR A 116 14.48 16.68 0.37
CA THR A 116 13.68 17.82 -0.10
C THR A 116 13.50 17.79 -1.63
N ALA A 117 14.59 17.64 -2.39
CA ALA A 117 14.52 17.53 -3.84
C ALA A 117 13.67 16.36 -4.33
N ARG A 118 13.75 15.20 -3.63
CA ARG A 118 12.91 14.04 -3.94
C ARG A 118 11.45 14.29 -3.62
N ALA A 119 11.13 15.03 -2.55
CA ALA A 119 9.75 15.40 -2.22
C ALA A 119 9.17 16.32 -3.32
N GLU A 120 9.93 17.30 -3.78
CA GLU A 120 9.56 18.20 -4.89
C GLU A 120 9.32 17.42 -6.18
N GLU A 121 10.21 16.48 -6.53
CA GLU A 121 10.06 15.59 -7.69
C GLU A 121 8.76 14.79 -7.62
N LEU A 122 8.48 14.13 -6.48
CA LEU A 122 7.26 13.34 -6.26
C LEU A 122 5.99 14.20 -6.34
N LEU A 123 6.01 15.40 -5.77
CA LEU A 123 4.88 16.33 -5.84
C LEU A 123 4.66 16.82 -7.27
N SER A 124 5.72 17.17 -8.01
CA SER A 124 5.63 17.60 -9.41
C SER A 124 5.09 16.47 -10.30
N MET A 125 5.59 15.25 -10.13
CA MET A 125 5.12 14.07 -10.86
C MET A 125 3.61 13.80 -10.66
N THR A 126 3.08 14.15 -9.49
CA THR A 126 1.65 14.01 -9.18
C THR A 126 0.83 15.27 -9.42
N GLY A 127 1.45 16.34 -9.99
CA GLY A 127 0.80 17.63 -10.26
C GLY A 127 0.34 18.35 -8.99
N LEU A 128 1.19 18.33 -7.96
CA LEU A 128 0.93 18.93 -6.64
C LEU A 128 2.03 19.92 -6.21
N ASP A 129 2.93 20.29 -7.11
CA ASP A 129 4.05 21.20 -6.84
C ASP A 129 3.58 22.57 -6.33
N GLU A 130 2.52 23.14 -6.91
CA GLU A 130 1.95 24.43 -6.48
C GLU A 130 1.25 24.38 -5.12
N PHE A 131 1.01 23.17 -4.57
CA PHE A 131 0.29 22.95 -3.32
C PHE A 131 1.18 22.53 -2.15
N SER A 132 2.49 22.59 -2.31
CA SER A 132 3.48 22.11 -1.31
C SER A 132 3.29 22.72 0.08
N ASP A 133 2.94 24.01 0.13
CA ASP A 133 2.74 24.78 1.37
C ASP A 133 1.31 24.78 1.91
N ASN A 134 0.35 24.22 1.16
CA ASN A 134 -1.04 24.12 1.58
C ASN A 134 -1.23 23.08 2.69
N LEU A 135 -2.31 23.22 3.45
CA LEU A 135 -2.78 22.20 4.40
C LEU A 135 -3.67 21.16 3.70
N PRO A 136 -3.75 19.93 4.22
CA PRO A 136 -4.62 18.90 3.66
C PRO A 136 -6.08 19.31 3.48
N THR A 137 -6.60 20.16 4.36
CA THR A 137 -7.99 20.65 4.32
C THR A 137 -8.28 21.55 3.12
N GLU A 138 -7.27 22.06 2.46
CA GLU A 138 -7.38 22.92 1.26
C GLU A 138 -7.38 22.10 -0.03
N LEU A 139 -7.13 20.78 0.06
CA LEU A 139 -7.05 19.87 -1.07
C LEU A 139 -8.30 19.01 -1.22
N SER A 140 -8.65 18.67 -2.47
CA SER A 140 -9.65 17.65 -2.75
C SER A 140 -9.22 16.27 -2.25
N GLY A 141 -10.16 15.36 -2.02
CA GLY A 141 -9.85 13.99 -1.57
C GLY A 141 -8.89 13.23 -2.52
N GLY A 142 -9.02 13.46 -3.82
CA GLY A 142 -8.12 12.90 -4.81
C GLY A 142 -6.70 13.48 -4.73
N MET A 143 -6.56 14.78 -4.48
CA MET A 143 -5.26 15.42 -4.24
C MET A 143 -4.61 14.87 -2.96
N GLN A 144 -5.38 14.75 -1.87
CA GLN A 144 -4.89 14.15 -0.63
C GLN A 144 -4.39 12.72 -0.83
N GLN A 145 -5.07 11.93 -1.66
CA GLN A 145 -4.64 10.55 -1.97
C GLN A 145 -3.32 10.54 -2.73
N ARG A 146 -3.12 11.46 -3.67
CA ARG A 146 -1.83 11.62 -4.36
C ARG A 146 -0.70 11.99 -3.39
N VAL A 147 -0.95 12.87 -2.43
CA VAL A 147 0.01 13.16 -1.34
C VAL A 147 0.36 11.91 -0.53
N ALA A 148 -0.63 11.07 -0.20
CA ALA A 148 -0.40 9.83 0.53
C ALA A 148 0.49 8.85 -0.26
N ILE A 149 0.37 8.83 -1.59
CA ILE A 149 1.26 8.04 -2.47
C ILE A 149 2.68 8.62 -2.44
N CYS A 150 2.86 9.93 -2.59
CA CYS A 150 4.17 10.58 -2.48
C CYS A 150 4.83 10.27 -1.13
N ARG A 151 4.06 10.36 -0.04
CA ARG A 151 4.53 10.01 1.31
C ARG A 151 4.99 8.57 1.43
N ALA A 152 4.31 7.62 0.79
CA ALA A 152 4.71 6.22 0.83
C ALA A 152 5.97 5.93 0.01
N LEU A 153 6.29 6.78 -0.99
CA LEU A 153 7.43 6.61 -1.90
C LEU A 153 8.69 7.37 -1.45
N ILE A 154 8.58 8.34 -0.54
CA ILE A 154 9.68 9.28 -0.23
C ILE A 154 10.96 8.58 0.25
N HIS A 155 10.83 7.55 1.09
CA HIS A 155 11.97 6.82 1.68
C HIS A 155 12.46 5.64 0.81
N ASP A 156 12.00 5.57 -0.44
CA ASP A 156 12.39 4.56 -1.43
C ASP A 156 12.19 3.10 -0.98
N PRO A 157 10.98 2.71 -0.54
CA PRO A 157 10.73 1.39 0.03
C PRO A 157 10.96 0.26 -0.98
N GLU A 158 11.39 -0.92 -0.50
CA GLU A 158 11.51 -2.12 -1.31
C GLU A 158 10.16 -2.83 -1.53
N LEU A 159 9.26 -2.71 -0.55
CA LEU A 159 7.90 -3.24 -0.57
C LEU A 159 6.89 -2.11 -0.47
N LEU A 160 5.94 -2.07 -1.41
CA LEU A 160 4.86 -1.09 -1.44
C LEU A 160 3.52 -1.80 -1.26
N LEU A 161 2.79 -1.42 -0.23
CA LEU A 161 1.47 -1.95 0.10
C LEU A 161 0.43 -0.87 -0.17
N MET A 162 -0.52 -1.12 -1.06
CA MET A 162 -1.53 -0.15 -1.45
C MET A 162 -2.95 -0.72 -1.27
N ASP A 163 -3.75 -0.08 -0.44
CA ASP A 163 -5.14 -0.47 -0.18
C ASP A 163 -6.11 0.46 -0.90
N GLU A 164 -6.62 0.03 -2.06
CA GLU A 164 -7.56 0.77 -2.91
C GLU A 164 -7.13 2.24 -3.15
N PRO A 165 -5.86 2.52 -3.54
CA PRO A 165 -5.28 3.86 -3.52
C PRO A 165 -5.97 4.85 -4.47
N PHE A 166 -6.72 4.36 -5.46
CA PHE A 166 -7.36 5.18 -6.48
C PHE A 166 -8.89 5.23 -6.35
N SER A 167 -9.45 4.67 -5.27
CA SER A 167 -10.91 4.60 -5.07
C SER A 167 -11.59 5.98 -4.99
N ALA A 168 -10.89 6.99 -4.47
CA ALA A 168 -11.38 8.36 -4.33
C ALA A 168 -11.15 9.25 -5.57
N LEU A 169 -10.52 8.73 -6.63
CA LEU A 169 -10.20 9.49 -7.84
C LEU A 169 -11.32 9.38 -8.88
N ASP A 170 -11.53 10.46 -9.64
CA ASP A 170 -12.29 10.41 -10.87
C ASP A 170 -11.62 9.54 -11.94
N ALA A 171 -12.33 9.14 -12.99
CA ALA A 171 -11.85 8.17 -13.96
C ALA A 171 -10.59 8.65 -14.72
N MET A 172 -10.53 9.93 -15.11
CA MET A 172 -9.39 10.47 -15.87
C MET A 172 -8.15 10.58 -14.99
N THR A 173 -8.29 11.10 -13.80
CA THR A 173 -7.18 11.18 -12.81
C THR A 173 -6.69 9.79 -12.44
N ARG A 174 -7.59 8.83 -12.29
CA ARG A 174 -7.25 7.43 -12.00
C ARG A 174 -6.44 6.77 -13.11
N ASP A 175 -6.83 6.95 -14.37
CA ASP A 175 -6.10 6.41 -15.52
C ASP A 175 -4.67 7.02 -15.59
N ASN A 176 -4.51 8.32 -15.34
CA ASN A 176 -3.21 8.97 -15.28
C ASN A 176 -2.35 8.42 -14.12
N MET A 177 -2.94 8.26 -12.92
CA MET A 177 -2.23 7.72 -11.77
C MET A 177 -1.82 6.26 -11.95
N ASN A 178 -2.62 5.45 -12.65
CA ASN A 178 -2.24 4.09 -13.02
C ASN A 178 -1.00 4.09 -13.92
N GLN A 179 -0.92 5.00 -14.90
CA GLN A 179 0.24 5.11 -15.79
C GLN A 179 1.50 5.57 -15.02
N GLU A 180 1.37 6.57 -14.14
CA GLU A 180 2.49 7.05 -13.32
C GLU A 180 2.99 5.96 -12.34
N LEU A 181 2.07 5.24 -11.69
CA LEU A 181 2.46 4.13 -10.81
C LEU A 181 3.20 3.04 -11.59
N LEU A 182 2.72 2.70 -12.79
CA LEU A 182 3.36 1.73 -13.66
C LEU A 182 4.77 2.19 -14.06
N ARG A 183 4.94 3.49 -14.41
CA ARG A 183 6.24 4.08 -14.74
C ARG A 183 7.22 3.98 -13.56
N ILE A 184 6.79 4.41 -12.36
CA ILE A 184 7.60 4.31 -11.13
C ILE A 184 8.02 2.87 -10.88
N TRP A 185 7.09 1.93 -11.00
CA TRP A 185 7.39 0.52 -10.80
C TRP A 185 8.39 -0.03 -11.81
N GLN A 186 8.25 0.32 -13.10
CA GLN A 186 9.17 -0.10 -14.16
C GLN A 186 10.59 0.46 -13.96
N GLU A 187 10.70 1.71 -13.54
CA GLU A 187 11.99 2.39 -13.30
C GLU A 187 12.71 1.85 -12.06
N HIS A 188 11.98 1.62 -10.97
CA HIS A 188 12.55 1.30 -9.66
C HIS A 188 12.47 -0.18 -9.29
N GLN A 189 11.77 -1.00 -10.07
CA GLN A 189 11.66 -2.45 -9.84
C GLN A 189 11.26 -2.83 -8.40
N LYS A 190 10.27 -2.11 -7.83
CA LYS A 190 9.77 -2.35 -6.47
C LYS A 190 8.84 -3.56 -6.44
N THR A 191 8.74 -4.23 -5.29
CA THR A 191 7.69 -5.22 -5.06
C THR A 191 6.42 -4.50 -4.63
N VAL A 192 5.30 -4.76 -5.30
CA VAL A 192 4.03 -4.08 -5.03
C VAL A 192 2.93 -5.09 -4.73
N LEU A 193 2.23 -4.87 -3.64
CA LEU A 193 0.95 -5.51 -3.32
C LEU A 193 -0.16 -4.46 -3.41
N PHE A 194 -1.05 -4.63 -4.36
CA PHE A 194 -2.06 -3.65 -4.74
C PHE A 194 -3.46 -4.23 -4.54
N VAL A 195 -4.18 -3.75 -3.55
CA VAL A 195 -5.58 -4.12 -3.33
C VAL A 195 -6.47 -3.23 -4.18
N THR A 196 -7.33 -3.86 -4.96
CA THR A 196 -8.35 -3.16 -5.74
C THR A 196 -9.61 -4.01 -5.89
N HIS A 197 -10.75 -3.37 -6.20
CA HIS A 197 -11.97 -4.03 -6.65
C HIS A 197 -12.16 -3.87 -8.18
N SER A 198 -11.27 -3.14 -8.85
CA SER A 198 -11.29 -2.90 -10.30
C SER A 198 -10.50 -3.97 -11.05
N ILE A 199 -11.20 -4.80 -11.84
CA ILE A 199 -10.56 -5.78 -12.72
C ILE A 199 -9.63 -5.09 -13.73
N ARG A 200 -10.05 -3.90 -14.23
CA ARG A 200 -9.26 -3.12 -15.21
C ARG A 200 -7.91 -2.71 -14.62
N GLU A 201 -7.89 -2.17 -13.39
CA GLU A 201 -6.64 -1.81 -12.71
C GLU A 201 -5.75 -3.03 -12.49
N ALA A 202 -6.32 -4.12 -11.97
CA ALA A 202 -5.58 -5.34 -11.71
C ALA A 202 -4.90 -5.90 -12.98
N VAL A 203 -5.61 -5.91 -14.10
CA VAL A 203 -5.05 -6.41 -15.38
C VAL A 203 -4.04 -5.45 -15.98
N PHE A 204 -4.25 -4.13 -15.83
CA PHE A 204 -3.35 -3.12 -16.39
C PHE A 204 -2.01 -3.03 -15.67
N LEU A 205 -2.02 -3.16 -14.33
CA LEU A 205 -0.84 -2.89 -13.49
C LEU A 205 -0.01 -4.14 -13.17
N SER A 206 -0.63 -5.33 -13.16
CA SER A 206 -0.02 -6.47 -12.46
C SER A 206 0.60 -7.51 -13.37
N ASP A 207 1.72 -8.07 -12.91
CA ASP A 207 2.27 -9.32 -13.45
C ASP A 207 1.36 -10.50 -13.09
N ARG A 208 0.74 -10.46 -11.89
CA ARG A 208 -0.09 -11.54 -11.38
C ARG A 208 -1.24 -11.00 -10.51
N VAL A 209 -2.40 -11.64 -10.63
CA VAL A 209 -3.60 -11.31 -9.85
C VAL A 209 -3.91 -12.44 -8.87
N PHE A 210 -4.00 -12.11 -7.60
CA PHE A 210 -4.44 -12.99 -6.53
C PHE A 210 -5.91 -12.71 -6.22
N VAL A 211 -6.79 -13.72 -6.43
CA VAL A 211 -8.23 -13.54 -6.24
C VAL A 211 -8.65 -14.12 -4.89
N MET A 212 -9.21 -13.29 -4.03
CA MET A 212 -9.82 -13.70 -2.76
C MET A 212 -11.31 -13.99 -2.94
N SER A 213 -11.74 -15.18 -2.57
CA SER A 213 -13.16 -15.58 -2.59
C SER A 213 -13.96 -14.88 -1.48
N PRO A 214 -15.29 -14.72 -1.65
CA PRO A 214 -16.15 -14.27 -0.57
C PRO A 214 -16.01 -15.16 0.66
N ARG A 215 -16.23 -14.59 1.84
CA ARG A 215 -16.36 -15.41 3.06
C ARG A 215 -17.51 -16.38 2.88
N PRO A 216 -17.39 -17.64 3.34
CA PRO A 216 -18.54 -18.50 3.38
C PRO A 216 -19.65 -17.87 4.25
N PRO A 217 -20.92 -18.07 3.90
CA PRO A 217 -22.04 -17.57 4.71
C PRO A 217 -21.90 -18.07 6.16
N ARG A 218 -22.25 -17.23 7.11
CA ARG A 218 -22.32 -17.62 8.52
C ARG A 218 -23.31 -18.76 8.65
N ARG A 219 -22.92 -19.84 9.32
CA ARG A 219 -23.83 -20.93 9.71
C ARG A 219 -24.57 -20.53 10.97
#